data_1c4620d69b363095e1664f1d9527aa46
#
_entry.id   1c4620d69b363095e1664f1d9527aa46
#
_cell.length_a   1.000
_cell.length_b   1.000
_cell.length_c   1.000
_cell.angle_alpha   90.00
_cell.angle_beta   90.00
_cell.angle_gamma   90.00
#
_symmetry.space_group_name_H-M   'P 1'
#
loop_
_entity.id
_entity.type
_entity.pdbx_description
1 polymer ?
#
loop_
_entity_poly.entity_id
_entity_poly.type
_entity_poly.pdbx_seq_one_letter_code
_entity_poly.pdbx_strand_id
1 'polypeptide(L)'
;MNEPSTALSASRIKTAQSCSWLYWCKYKLKLPDTSNDGAKRGSICHLIFEVLGNKRHKKYHHKIVKSGSVFAVPSIERLIMKHACRVGVDDKENLDLIKEMTFNGLCYDFFGNVNGRPTEALSEQDFLIVCDEGEYRYKI
;
A
#
# COMPACT_ATOMS: atom_id res chain seq x y z
N MET A 1 -13.71 30.93 -5.04
CA MET A 1 -12.82 29.82 -5.52
C MET A 1 -13.04 28.63 -4.62
N ASN A 2 -13.60 27.57 -5.14
CA ASN A 2 -13.72 26.34 -4.37
C ASN A 2 -12.31 25.78 -4.16
N GLU A 3 -11.83 25.75 -2.93
CA GLU A 3 -10.62 25.00 -2.60
C GLU A 3 -10.83 23.55 -3.04
N PRO A 4 -9.87 22.94 -3.74
CA PRO A 4 -10.00 21.55 -4.13
C PRO A 4 -10.23 20.69 -2.89
N SER A 5 -11.29 19.91 -2.88
CA SER A 5 -11.62 19.04 -1.76
C SER A 5 -10.41 18.21 -1.35
N THR A 6 -10.00 18.32 -0.10
CA THR A 6 -8.84 17.55 0.40
C THR A 6 -9.18 16.09 0.40
N ALA A 7 -8.44 15.29 -0.37
CA ALA A 7 -8.62 13.83 -0.36
C ALA A 7 -8.36 13.29 1.06
N LEU A 8 -9.32 12.57 1.63
CA LEU A 8 -9.19 11.90 2.90
C LEU A 8 -8.68 10.47 2.67
N SER A 9 -7.71 10.06 3.47
CA SER A 9 -7.22 8.68 3.52
C SER A 9 -7.24 8.20 4.97
N ALA A 10 -7.21 6.88 5.17
CA ALA A 10 -7.19 6.31 6.51
C ALA A 10 -6.04 6.88 7.36
N SER A 11 -4.85 7.05 6.77
CA SER A 11 -3.69 7.65 7.45
C SER A 11 -3.91 9.12 7.81
N ARG A 12 -4.57 9.90 6.96
CA ARG A 12 -4.90 11.30 7.25
C ARG A 12 -5.90 11.41 8.39
N ILE A 13 -6.96 10.60 8.37
CA ILE A 13 -7.96 10.55 9.43
C ILE A 13 -7.30 10.16 10.76
N LYS A 14 -6.48 9.10 10.76
CA LYS A 14 -5.76 8.65 11.95
C LYS A 14 -4.83 9.73 12.51
N THR A 15 -4.11 10.45 11.66
CA THR A 15 -3.24 11.55 12.08
C THR A 15 -4.05 12.69 12.68
N ALA A 16 -5.17 13.07 12.06
CA ALA A 16 -6.05 14.12 12.59
C ALA A 16 -6.63 13.77 13.95
N GLN A 17 -7.03 12.51 14.15
CA GLN A 17 -7.54 12.01 15.42
C GLN A 17 -6.48 11.96 16.52
N SER A 18 -5.24 11.60 16.17
CA SER A 18 -4.16 11.51 17.15
C SER A 18 -3.58 12.86 17.51
N CYS A 19 -3.42 13.77 16.57
CA CYS A 19 -2.87 15.10 16.78
C CYS A 19 -3.23 16.04 15.63
N SER A 20 -4.15 16.97 15.89
CA SER A 20 -4.57 17.97 14.91
C SER A 20 -3.43 18.88 14.46
N TRP A 21 -2.47 19.19 15.35
CA TRP A 21 -1.29 19.98 15.02
C TRP A 21 -0.37 19.24 14.05
N LEU A 22 -0.12 17.95 14.27
CA LEU A 22 0.67 17.12 13.36
C LEU A 22 -0.01 17.03 11.98
N TYR A 23 -1.34 16.88 11.96
CA TYR A 23 -2.11 16.91 10.72
C TYR A 23 -1.90 18.22 9.96
N TRP A 24 -1.98 19.34 10.65
CA TRP A 24 -1.76 20.66 10.05
C TRP A 24 -0.35 20.80 9.47
N CYS A 25 0.68 20.46 10.25
CA CYS A 25 2.07 20.52 9.81
C CYS A 25 2.32 19.63 8.56
N LYS A 26 1.80 18.42 8.58
CA LYS A 26 2.05 17.43 7.53
C LYS A 26 1.27 17.68 6.25
N TYR A 27 -0.01 17.99 6.36
CA TYR A 27 -0.92 18.04 5.20
C TYR A 27 -1.30 19.43 4.73
N LYS A 28 -1.27 20.42 5.61
CA LYS A 28 -1.56 21.82 5.26
C LYS A 28 -0.28 22.59 4.97
N LEU A 29 0.67 22.59 5.89
CA LEU A 29 1.97 23.26 5.71
C LEU A 29 2.95 22.45 4.85
N LYS A 30 2.69 21.17 4.66
CA LYS A 30 3.56 20.24 3.87
C LYS A 30 5.02 20.28 4.32
N LEU A 31 5.23 20.35 5.64
CA LEU A 31 6.57 20.33 6.20
C LEU A 31 7.25 18.98 5.89
N PRO A 32 8.56 18.98 5.66
CA PRO A 32 9.30 17.75 5.41
C PRO A 32 9.09 16.74 6.54
N ASP A 33 8.72 15.52 6.17
CA ASP A 33 8.58 14.40 7.11
C ASP A 33 9.74 13.43 6.82
N THR A 34 10.52 13.11 7.85
CA THR A 34 11.55 12.08 7.73
C THR A 34 10.87 10.71 7.77
N SER A 35 10.72 10.10 6.61
CA SER A 35 10.23 8.72 6.54
C SER A 35 11.23 7.80 7.25
N ASN A 36 10.75 7.06 8.26
CA ASN A 36 11.53 6.01 8.90
C ASN A 36 11.59 4.74 8.03
N ASP A 37 12.46 3.81 8.36
CA ASP A 37 12.62 2.56 7.61
C ASP A 37 11.31 1.73 7.56
N GLY A 38 10.49 1.80 8.61
CA GLY A 38 9.17 1.17 8.63
C GLY A 38 8.25 1.69 7.52
N ALA A 39 8.18 3.00 7.34
CA ALA A 39 7.38 3.61 6.27
C ALA A 39 7.93 3.25 4.88
N LYS A 40 9.25 3.20 4.71
CA LYS A 40 9.91 2.80 3.47
C LYS A 40 9.60 1.34 3.12
N ARG A 41 9.72 0.42 4.11
CA ARG A 41 9.34 -1.00 3.94
C ARG A 41 7.86 -1.13 3.58
N GLY A 42 6.98 -0.41 4.29
CA GLY A 42 5.56 -0.40 4.00
C GLY A 42 5.24 0.01 2.56
N SER A 43 5.89 1.05 2.05
CA SER A 43 5.70 1.50 0.66
C SER A 43 6.11 0.43 -0.36
N ILE A 44 7.16 -0.34 -0.10
CA ILE A 44 7.58 -1.46 -0.96
C ILE A 44 6.53 -2.57 -0.92
N CYS A 45 6.03 -2.95 0.27
CA CYS A 45 4.98 -3.95 0.40
C CYS A 45 3.70 -3.55 -0.36
N HIS A 46 3.25 -2.31 -0.23
CA HIS A 46 2.10 -1.77 -0.96
C HIS A 46 2.27 -1.89 -2.48
N LEU A 47 3.45 -1.53 -2.99
CA LEU A 47 3.76 -1.69 -4.42
C LEU A 47 3.62 -3.14 -4.88
N ILE A 48 4.12 -4.09 -4.09
CA ILE A 48 4.01 -5.51 -4.44
C ILE A 48 2.56 -6.00 -4.39
N PHE A 49 1.79 -5.57 -3.40
CA PHE A 49 0.36 -5.90 -3.32
C PHE A 49 -0.42 -5.34 -4.51
N GLU A 50 -0.16 -4.11 -4.92
CA GLU A 50 -0.76 -3.50 -6.10
C GLU A 50 -0.45 -4.29 -7.37
N VAL A 51 0.81 -4.66 -7.58
CA VAL A 51 1.24 -5.45 -8.74
C VAL A 51 0.60 -6.85 -8.73
N LEU A 52 0.66 -7.55 -7.61
CA LEU A 52 0.18 -8.95 -7.51
C LEU A 52 -1.34 -9.06 -7.32
N GLY A 53 -2.01 -7.99 -6.88
CA GLY A 53 -3.47 -7.92 -6.82
C GLY A 53 -4.13 -7.87 -8.20
N ASN A 54 -3.37 -7.60 -9.26
CA ASN A 54 -3.88 -7.61 -10.62
C ASN A 54 -4.05 -9.05 -11.13
N LYS A 55 -5.23 -9.37 -11.70
CA LYS A 55 -5.54 -10.69 -12.29
C LYS A 55 -4.45 -11.20 -13.25
N ARG A 56 -3.84 -10.29 -13.99
CA ARG A 56 -2.75 -10.57 -14.94
C ARG A 56 -1.57 -11.29 -14.29
N HIS A 57 -1.35 -11.05 -12.99
CA HIS A 57 -0.24 -11.59 -12.22
C HIS A 57 -0.65 -12.71 -11.24
N LYS A 58 -1.88 -13.20 -11.31
CA LYS A 58 -2.42 -14.25 -10.42
C LYS A 58 -1.51 -15.46 -10.31
N LYS A 59 -0.89 -15.89 -11.41
CA LYS A 59 0.06 -17.04 -11.42
C LYS A 59 1.29 -16.80 -10.54
N TYR A 60 1.77 -15.56 -10.45
CA TYR A 60 2.92 -15.20 -9.60
C TYR A 60 2.52 -15.18 -8.13
N HIS A 61 1.35 -14.63 -7.82
CA HIS A 61 0.77 -14.69 -6.49
C HIS A 61 0.66 -16.14 -5.99
N HIS A 62 0.04 -17.03 -6.77
CA HIS A 62 -0.08 -18.45 -6.43
C HIS A 62 1.28 -19.13 -6.26
N LYS A 63 2.25 -18.82 -7.11
CA LYS A 63 3.60 -19.37 -7.01
C LYS A 63 4.29 -18.97 -5.71
N ILE A 64 4.16 -17.71 -5.30
CA ILE A 64 4.72 -17.20 -4.05
C ILE A 64 4.08 -17.88 -2.85
N VAL A 65 2.76 -17.91 -2.77
CA VAL A 65 2.03 -18.54 -1.65
C VAL A 65 2.36 -20.03 -1.55
N LYS A 66 2.42 -20.74 -2.68
CA LYS A 66 2.75 -22.17 -2.71
C LYS A 66 4.19 -22.47 -2.29
N SER A 67 5.14 -21.62 -2.68
CA SER A 67 6.56 -21.82 -2.36
C SER A 67 6.96 -21.37 -0.96
N GLY A 68 6.14 -20.53 -0.32
CA GLY A 68 6.46 -19.91 0.97
C GLY A 68 7.50 -18.80 0.89
N SER A 69 7.84 -18.31 -0.31
CA SER A 69 8.85 -17.27 -0.51
C SER A 69 8.48 -16.28 -1.59
N VAL A 70 8.56 -15.00 -1.27
CA VAL A 70 8.37 -13.89 -2.23
C VAL A 70 9.43 -13.92 -3.33
N PHE A 71 10.63 -14.42 -3.03
CA PHE A 71 11.73 -14.51 -3.98
C PHE A 71 11.67 -15.74 -4.90
N ALA A 72 10.62 -16.54 -4.81
CA ALA A 72 10.35 -17.59 -5.79
C ALA A 72 10.02 -17.05 -7.19
N VAL A 73 9.72 -15.77 -7.31
CA VAL A 73 9.46 -15.07 -8.58
C VAL A 73 10.57 -14.04 -8.82
N PRO A 74 11.52 -14.29 -9.72
CA PRO A 74 12.68 -13.42 -9.93
C PRO A 74 12.34 -11.96 -10.34
N SER A 75 11.20 -11.76 -11.02
CA SER A 75 10.75 -10.42 -11.38
C SER A 75 10.31 -9.61 -10.15
N ILE A 76 9.68 -10.25 -9.18
CA ILE A 76 9.26 -9.63 -7.91
C ILE A 76 10.49 -9.37 -7.03
N GLU A 77 11.42 -10.30 -6.95
CA GLU A 77 12.70 -10.11 -6.25
C GLU A 77 13.42 -8.87 -6.78
N ARG A 78 13.60 -8.77 -8.09
CA ARG A 78 14.25 -7.61 -8.72
C ARG A 78 13.52 -6.30 -8.44
N LEU A 79 12.18 -6.32 -8.40
CA LEU A 79 11.38 -5.15 -8.10
C LEU A 79 11.59 -4.69 -6.64
N ILE A 80 11.59 -5.62 -5.69
CA ILE A 80 11.87 -5.34 -4.28
C ILE A 80 13.27 -4.77 -4.11
N MET A 81 14.29 -5.44 -4.67
CA MET A 81 15.68 -5.01 -4.55
C MET A 81 15.90 -3.61 -5.14
N LYS A 82 15.33 -3.34 -6.31
CA LYS A 82 15.42 -2.03 -6.96
C LYS A 82 14.84 -0.91 -6.08
N HIS A 83 13.66 -1.15 -5.50
CA HIS A 83 13.01 -0.15 -4.66
C HIS A 83 13.68 -0.01 -3.30
N ALA A 84 14.11 -1.12 -2.67
CA ALA A 84 14.85 -1.10 -1.42
C ALA A 84 16.15 -0.30 -1.52
N CYS A 85 16.93 -0.54 -2.59
CA CYS A 85 18.14 0.21 -2.88
C CYS A 85 17.86 1.71 -3.08
N ARG A 86 16.79 2.04 -3.82
CA ARG A 86 16.44 3.44 -4.08
C ARG A 86 16.08 4.23 -2.82
N VAL A 87 15.47 3.59 -1.82
CA VAL A 87 15.07 4.26 -0.57
C VAL A 87 16.03 4.01 0.60
N GLY A 88 17.11 3.24 0.37
CA GLY A 88 18.17 2.99 1.36
C GLY A 88 17.74 2.02 2.48
N VAL A 89 17.01 0.96 2.13
CA VAL A 89 16.63 -0.14 3.04
C VAL A 89 16.97 -1.51 2.43
N ASP A 90 18.09 -1.57 1.73
CA ASP A 90 18.58 -2.78 1.03
C ASP A 90 19.55 -3.63 1.87
N ASP A 91 19.72 -3.30 3.15
CA ASP A 91 20.42 -4.15 4.09
C ASP A 91 19.65 -5.44 4.40
N LYS A 92 20.34 -6.44 4.91
CA LYS A 92 19.79 -7.77 5.14
C LYS A 92 18.58 -7.76 6.08
N GLU A 93 18.63 -7.00 7.16
CA GLU A 93 17.55 -6.93 8.15
C GLU A 93 16.27 -6.35 7.54
N ASN A 94 16.39 -5.23 6.84
CA ASN A 94 15.26 -4.60 6.16
C ASN A 94 14.70 -5.48 5.05
N LEU A 95 15.55 -6.16 4.27
CA LEU A 95 15.09 -7.08 3.23
C LEU A 95 14.34 -8.28 3.80
N ASP A 96 14.81 -8.86 4.90
CA ASP A 96 14.14 -9.98 5.55
C ASP A 96 12.76 -9.56 6.11
N LEU A 97 12.66 -8.37 6.70
CA LEU A 97 11.37 -7.81 7.13
C LEU A 97 10.42 -7.52 5.95
N ILE A 98 10.93 -6.97 4.84
CA ILE A 98 10.11 -6.75 3.63
C ILE A 98 9.57 -8.08 3.09
N LYS A 99 10.40 -9.13 3.04
CA LYS A 99 9.96 -10.48 2.61
C LYS A 99 8.86 -11.02 3.48
N GLU A 100 9.05 -10.97 4.81
CA GLU A 100 8.09 -11.47 5.77
C GLU A 100 6.77 -10.71 5.70
N MET A 101 6.81 -9.38 5.74
CA MET A 101 5.61 -8.53 5.65
C MET A 101 4.85 -8.74 4.35
N THR A 102 5.57 -8.83 3.23
CA THR A 102 4.97 -9.04 1.92
C THR A 102 4.35 -10.43 1.83
N PHE A 103 5.05 -11.47 2.27
CA PHE A 103 4.52 -12.83 2.26
C PHE A 103 3.26 -12.96 3.12
N ASN A 104 3.30 -12.44 4.34
CA ASN A 104 2.15 -12.48 5.25
C ASN A 104 0.92 -11.78 4.64
N GLY A 105 1.11 -10.62 3.99
CA GLY A 105 0.04 -9.93 3.28
C GLY A 105 -0.51 -10.72 2.09
N LEU A 106 0.36 -11.40 1.33
CA LEU A 106 -0.05 -12.22 0.17
C LEU A 106 -0.78 -13.51 0.56
N CYS A 107 -0.70 -13.94 1.81
CA CYS A 107 -1.49 -15.08 2.31
C CYS A 107 -2.99 -14.77 2.41
N TYR A 108 -3.41 -13.51 2.32
CA TYR A 108 -4.82 -13.16 2.16
C TYR A 108 -5.31 -13.55 0.77
N ASP A 109 -6.56 -13.96 0.69
CA ASP A 109 -7.20 -14.32 -0.58
C ASP A 109 -7.66 -13.07 -1.33
N PHE A 110 -6.77 -12.48 -2.14
CA PHE A 110 -7.10 -11.33 -3.00
C PHE A 110 -8.10 -11.66 -4.12
N PHE A 111 -8.22 -12.94 -4.45
CA PHE A 111 -9.05 -13.41 -5.57
C PHE A 111 -10.18 -14.30 -5.09
N GLY A 112 -10.65 -14.09 -3.86
CA GLY A 112 -11.76 -14.83 -3.26
C GLY A 112 -12.99 -14.92 -4.16
N ASN A 113 -13.87 -15.84 -3.85
CA ASN A 113 -15.09 -16.06 -4.60
C ASN A 113 -16.29 -15.48 -3.84
N VAL A 114 -17.10 -14.69 -4.52
CA VAL A 114 -18.43 -14.28 -4.04
C VAL A 114 -19.49 -15.00 -4.88
N ASN A 115 -20.32 -15.79 -4.26
CA ASN A 115 -21.38 -16.58 -4.95
C ASN A 115 -20.81 -17.46 -6.08
N GLY A 116 -19.66 -18.09 -5.87
CA GLY A 116 -19.00 -18.96 -6.86
C GLY A 116 -18.34 -18.24 -8.04
N ARG A 117 -18.27 -16.89 -8.02
CA ARG A 117 -17.60 -16.10 -9.04
C ARG A 117 -16.33 -15.49 -8.49
N PRO A 118 -15.19 -15.58 -9.22
CA PRO A 118 -13.97 -14.91 -8.82
C PRO A 118 -14.19 -13.39 -8.75
N THR A 119 -13.79 -12.79 -7.65
CA THR A 119 -13.78 -11.33 -7.47
C THR A 119 -12.45 -10.75 -7.91
N GLU A 120 -12.45 -9.49 -8.29
CA GLU A 120 -11.24 -8.72 -8.52
C GLU A 120 -10.79 -8.04 -7.23
N ALA A 121 -9.49 -8.12 -6.92
CA ALA A 121 -8.90 -7.25 -5.93
C ALA A 121 -8.71 -5.87 -6.55
N LEU A 122 -9.26 -4.86 -5.90
CA LEU A 122 -9.06 -3.46 -6.27
C LEU A 122 -8.10 -2.83 -5.27
N SER A 123 -6.97 -2.34 -5.75
CA SER A 123 -6.00 -1.65 -4.91
C SER A 123 -6.20 -0.14 -5.01
N GLU A 124 -6.09 0.53 -3.88
CA GLU A 124 -6.09 2.00 -3.74
C GLU A 124 -7.10 2.73 -4.63
N GLN A 125 -8.39 2.64 -4.26
CA GLN A 125 -9.46 3.31 -5.00
C GLN A 125 -9.75 4.71 -4.42
N ASP A 126 -9.99 5.67 -5.31
CA ASP A 126 -10.46 6.99 -4.94
C ASP A 126 -12.00 7.03 -5.00
N PHE A 127 -12.61 7.53 -3.94
CA PHE A 127 -14.05 7.73 -3.86
C PHE A 127 -14.38 9.21 -3.66
N LEU A 128 -15.41 9.67 -4.37
CA LEU A 128 -16.01 10.97 -4.15
C LEU A 128 -17.34 10.77 -3.42
N ILE A 129 -17.47 11.33 -2.23
CA ILE A 129 -18.73 11.38 -1.49
C ILE A 129 -19.25 12.81 -1.56
N VAL A 130 -20.44 12.95 -2.11
CA VAL A 130 -21.16 14.23 -2.16
C VAL A 130 -22.28 14.18 -1.12
N CYS A 131 -22.30 15.15 -0.22
CA CYS A 131 -23.38 15.32 0.76
C CYS A 131 -23.74 16.80 0.87
N ASP A 132 -24.79 17.12 1.60
CA ASP A 132 -25.29 18.51 1.76
C ASP A 132 -24.26 19.46 2.37
N GLU A 133 -23.30 18.91 3.11
CA GLU A 133 -22.21 19.68 3.76
C GLU A 133 -20.98 19.88 2.85
N GLY A 134 -20.91 19.21 1.69
CA GLY A 134 -19.80 19.35 0.76
C GLY A 134 -19.41 18.06 0.02
N GLU A 135 -18.31 18.15 -0.69
CA GLU A 135 -17.72 17.04 -1.42
C GLU A 135 -16.46 16.54 -0.72
N TYR A 136 -16.39 15.23 -0.49
CA TYR A 136 -15.26 14.60 0.17
C TYR A 136 -14.67 13.51 -0.73
N ARG A 137 -13.36 13.52 -0.89
CA ARG A 137 -12.63 12.46 -1.61
C ARG A 137 -11.96 11.52 -0.62
N TYR A 138 -12.20 10.24 -0.80
CA TYR A 138 -11.57 9.17 -0.02
C TYR A 138 -10.65 8.35 -0.90
N LYS A 139 -9.51 7.96 -0.34
CA LYS A 139 -8.62 6.97 -0.90
C LYS A 139 -8.53 5.78 0.06
N ILE A 140 -8.89 4.60 -0.44
CA ILE A 140 -8.85 3.34 0.30
C ILE A 140 -7.86 2.39 -0.38
#